data_b6ac51ed0d0864bbbd69f50ced82da12
#
_entry.id   b6ac51ed0d0864bbbd69f50ced82da12
#
_cell.length_a   1.000
_cell.length_b   1.000
_cell.length_c   1.000
_cell.angle_alpha   90.00
_cell.angle_beta   90.00
_cell.angle_gamma   90.00
#
_symmetry.space_group_name_H-M   'P 1'
#
loop_
_entity.id
_entity.type
_entity.pdbx_description
1 polymer ?
#
loop_
_entity_poly.entity_id
_entity_poly.type
_entity_poly.pdbx_seq_one_letter_code
_entity_poly.pdbx_strand_id
1 'polypeptide(L)'
;MTAQEYTLDTTLNRQTHLYAEGYTKAIGVKMFPGALSYKQFTHNTKAFEAIGYLTLDGFSISALKEFYTPVADVEQLSWYYGYGGHLGIWSDEWKRTNVGTGNSNIAVGFDGIIGLDYKFSNAPFNASIDWQPSFSIIQSYFKNQGGISIRYTFK
;
A
#
# COMPACT_ATOMS: atom_id res chain seq x y z
N MET A 1 27.58 -8.50 -27.89
CA MET A 1 26.78 -7.91 -26.79
C MET A 1 27.67 -7.68 -25.58
N THR A 2 27.79 -6.48 -25.10
CA THR A 2 28.55 -6.18 -23.90
C THR A 2 27.73 -6.53 -22.65
N ALA A 3 28.41 -6.80 -21.53
CA ALA A 3 27.74 -7.10 -20.26
C ALA A 3 26.73 -6.00 -19.83
N GLN A 4 26.99 -4.77 -20.26
CA GLN A 4 26.12 -3.62 -19.98
C GLN A 4 24.80 -3.65 -20.77
N GLU A 5 24.83 -4.10 -22.03
CA GLU A 5 23.63 -4.31 -22.84
C GLU A 5 22.78 -5.47 -22.30
N TYR A 6 23.44 -6.54 -21.85
CA TYR A 6 22.72 -7.67 -21.23
C TYR A 6 22.03 -7.28 -19.93
N THR A 7 22.67 -6.46 -19.11
CA THR A 7 22.07 -5.97 -17.85
C THR A 7 20.90 -5.01 -18.11
N LEU A 8 21.02 -4.13 -19.12
CA LEU A 8 19.95 -3.21 -19.52
C LEU A 8 18.73 -3.97 -20.07
N ASP A 9 18.98 -4.97 -20.91
CA ASP A 9 17.91 -5.76 -21.53
C ASP A 9 17.17 -6.61 -20.47
N THR A 10 17.89 -7.17 -19.50
CA THR A 10 17.32 -7.92 -18.39
C THR A 10 16.51 -7.01 -17.46
N THR A 11 16.97 -5.77 -17.21
CA THR A 11 16.27 -4.80 -16.36
C THR A 11 15.02 -4.27 -17.05
N LEU A 12 15.11 -3.98 -18.34
CA LEU A 12 13.95 -3.56 -19.15
C LEU A 12 12.90 -4.69 -19.27
N ASN A 13 13.34 -5.92 -19.43
CA ASN A 13 12.46 -7.07 -19.50
C ASN A 13 11.77 -7.35 -18.14
N ARG A 14 12.45 -7.12 -17.02
CA ARG A 14 11.83 -7.18 -15.67
C ARG A 14 10.83 -6.07 -15.40
N GLN A 15 11.12 -4.85 -15.86
CA GLN A 15 10.19 -3.74 -15.70
C GLN A 15 8.90 -3.94 -16.52
N THR A 16 9.02 -4.59 -17.68
CA THR A 16 7.87 -5.00 -18.47
C THR A 16 7.10 -6.16 -17.84
N HIS A 17 7.73 -6.99 -17.00
CA HIS A 17 7.06 -8.12 -16.33
C HIS A 17 5.98 -7.70 -15.32
N LEU A 18 6.11 -6.59 -14.62
CA LEU A 18 5.03 -6.08 -13.76
C LEU A 18 3.76 -5.74 -14.56
N TYR A 19 3.93 -5.34 -15.83
CA TYR A 19 2.83 -5.15 -16.80
C TYR A 19 2.57 -6.37 -17.68
N ALA A 20 3.57 -7.21 -17.93
CA ALA A 20 3.45 -8.36 -18.84
C ALA A 20 2.62 -9.50 -18.25
N GLU A 21 2.47 -9.58 -16.94
CA GLU A 21 1.53 -10.50 -16.28
C GLU A 21 0.07 -10.02 -16.35
N GLY A 22 -0.16 -8.91 -17.02
CA GLY A 22 -1.47 -8.58 -17.57
C GLY A 22 -2.48 -8.02 -16.59
N TYR A 23 -2.07 -7.56 -15.39
CA TYR A 23 -2.98 -6.83 -14.51
C TYR A 23 -2.52 -5.39 -14.30
N THR A 24 -3.48 -4.49 -14.22
CA THR A 24 -3.25 -3.08 -13.89
C THR A 24 -3.93 -2.68 -12.60
N LYS A 25 -4.87 -3.47 -12.13
CA LYS A 25 -5.71 -3.18 -10.97
C LYS A 25 -5.75 -4.38 -10.04
N ALA A 26 -5.87 -4.11 -8.76
CA ALA A 26 -6.08 -5.15 -7.75
C ALA A 26 -7.02 -4.64 -6.66
N ILE A 27 -7.89 -5.51 -6.18
CA ILE A 27 -8.80 -5.25 -5.06
C ILE A 27 -8.72 -6.39 -4.06
N GLY A 28 -8.73 -6.08 -2.80
CA GLY A 28 -8.64 -7.11 -1.78
C GLY A 28 -8.76 -6.60 -0.37
N VAL A 29 -8.30 -7.42 0.55
CA VAL A 29 -8.36 -7.18 1.99
C VAL A 29 -6.95 -7.08 2.57
N LYS A 30 -6.82 -6.22 3.56
CA LYS A 30 -5.64 -6.08 4.39
C LYS A 30 -6.01 -6.49 5.81
N MET A 31 -5.28 -7.46 6.34
CA MET A 31 -5.46 -7.94 7.71
C MET A 31 -4.60 -7.10 8.66
N PHE A 32 -5.11 -6.92 9.90
CA PHE A 32 -4.44 -6.16 10.96
C PHE A 32 -4.21 -4.68 10.61
N PRO A 33 -5.21 -3.81 10.92
CA PRO A 33 -6.42 -4.03 11.73
C PRO A 33 -7.67 -4.50 10.98
N GLY A 34 -7.66 -4.56 9.70
CA GLY A 34 -8.78 -4.88 8.83
C GLY A 34 -9.11 -3.70 7.93
N ALA A 35 -8.90 -3.89 6.62
CA ALA A 35 -9.13 -2.86 5.63
C ALA A 35 -9.48 -3.46 4.28
N LEU A 36 -10.12 -2.65 3.45
CA LEU A 36 -10.27 -2.89 2.03
C LEU A 36 -9.18 -2.12 1.28
N SER A 37 -8.55 -2.76 0.32
CA SER A 37 -7.50 -2.17 -0.51
C SER A 37 -7.91 -2.21 -1.97
N TYR A 38 -7.76 -1.07 -2.64
CA TYR A 38 -7.80 -0.95 -4.08
C TYR A 38 -6.48 -0.36 -4.57
N LYS A 39 -5.81 -1.07 -5.47
CA LYS A 39 -4.53 -0.66 -6.05
C LYS A 39 -4.63 -0.57 -7.56
N GLN A 40 -4.07 0.46 -8.13
CA GLN A 40 -3.99 0.66 -9.57
C GLN A 40 -2.58 1.07 -9.98
N PHE A 41 -1.96 0.31 -10.87
CA PHE A 41 -0.71 0.69 -11.50
C PHE A 41 -0.95 1.75 -12.56
N THR A 42 -0.25 2.87 -12.44
CA THR A 42 -0.27 3.97 -13.42
C THR A 42 0.88 3.88 -14.41
N HIS A 43 1.96 3.20 -13.99
CA HIS A 43 3.16 2.90 -14.78
C HIS A 43 3.74 1.56 -14.31
N ASN A 44 4.73 1.03 -15.03
CA ASN A 44 5.36 -0.27 -14.71
C ASN A 44 5.89 -0.36 -13.27
N THR A 45 6.31 0.77 -12.70
CA THR A 45 6.91 0.84 -11.37
C THR A 45 6.17 1.77 -10.42
N LYS A 46 5.00 2.27 -10.80
CA LYS A 46 4.25 3.23 -9.99
C LYS A 46 2.81 2.78 -9.85
N ALA A 47 2.32 2.77 -8.63
CA ALA A 47 0.94 2.46 -8.31
C ALA A 47 0.31 3.55 -7.44
N PHE A 48 -1.00 3.61 -7.47
CA PHE A 48 -1.84 4.33 -6.53
C PHE A 48 -2.62 3.30 -5.72
N GLU A 49 -2.64 3.42 -4.41
CA GLU A 49 -3.43 2.57 -3.53
C GLU A 49 -4.38 3.40 -2.67
N ALA A 50 -5.63 2.98 -2.62
CA ALA A 50 -6.62 3.48 -1.68
C ALA A 50 -6.93 2.39 -0.66
N ILE A 51 -6.83 2.72 0.63
CA ILE A 51 -7.06 1.77 1.73
C ILE A 51 -8.13 2.33 2.65
N GLY A 52 -9.24 1.61 2.78
CA GLY A 52 -10.32 1.93 3.70
C GLY A 52 -10.22 1.08 4.96
N TYR A 53 -9.89 1.70 6.10
CA TYR A 53 -9.80 1.05 7.40
C TYR A 53 -11.13 1.14 8.13
N LEU A 54 -11.67 -0.01 8.50
CA LEU A 54 -12.89 -0.15 9.30
C LEU A 54 -12.49 -0.72 10.66
N THR A 55 -12.67 0.05 11.70
CA THR A 55 -12.43 -0.38 13.08
C THR A 55 -13.64 -0.10 13.94
N LEU A 56 -13.75 -0.74 15.09
CA LEU A 56 -14.83 -0.46 16.06
C LEU A 56 -14.81 0.99 16.55
N ASP A 57 -13.65 1.62 16.49
CA ASP A 57 -13.41 2.98 16.97
C ASP A 57 -13.59 4.06 15.92
N GLY A 58 -13.75 3.68 14.63
CA GLY A 58 -13.92 4.65 13.57
C GLY A 58 -13.62 4.12 12.16
N PHE A 59 -13.62 5.05 11.24
CA PHE A 59 -13.35 4.80 9.82
C PHE A 59 -12.26 5.75 9.34
N SER A 60 -11.35 5.25 8.53
CA SER A 60 -10.39 6.11 7.82
C SER A 60 -10.10 5.60 6.42
N ILE A 61 -9.76 6.51 5.53
CA ILE A 61 -9.30 6.22 4.19
C ILE A 61 -7.93 6.83 3.97
N SER A 62 -7.00 6.04 3.48
CA SER A 62 -5.66 6.47 3.07
C SER A 62 -5.54 6.39 1.55
N ALA A 63 -4.89 7.38 0.96
CA ALA A 63 -4.54 7.41 -0.45
C ALA A 63 -3.02 7.53 -0.58
N LEU A 64 -2.40 6.55 -1.23
CA LEU A 64 -0.95 6.39 -1.30
C LEU A 64 -0.47 6.33 -2.73
N LYS A 65 0.65 6.97 -3.01
CA LYS A 65 1.42 6.79 -4.23
C LYS A 65 2.62 5.92 -3.93
N GLU A 66 2.77 4.83 -4.64
CA GLU A 66 3.76 3.80 -4.39
C GLU A 66 4.72 3.65 -5.56
N PHE A 67 5.96 3.31 -5.24
CA PHE A 67 7.06 3.06 -6.16
C PHE A 67 7.60 1.66 -5.94
N TYR A 68 7.59 0.86 -7.01
CA TYR A 68 7.95 -0.55 -7.01
C TYR A 68 9.32 -0.77 -7.60
N THR A 69 10.09 -1.64 -6.97
CA THR A 69 11.38 -2.11 -7.47
C THR A 69 11.40 -3.64 -7.40
N PRO A 70 11.60 -4.34 -8.53
CA PRO A 70 11.75 -5.79 -8.54
C PRO A 70 12.93 -6.24 -7.69
N VAL A 71 12.75 -7.32 -6.95
CA VAL A 71 13.85 -7.95 -6.21
C VAL A 71 14.69 -8.78 -7.17
N ALA A 72 16.02 -8.60 -7.12
CA ALA A 72 16.92 -9.40 -7.94
C ALA A 72 16.80 -10.89 -7.59
N ASP A 73 16.87 -11.74 -8.62
CA ASP A 73 16.84 -13.20 -8.53
C ASP A 73 15.55 -13.85 -8.02
N VAL A 74 14.53 -13.06 -7.70
CA VAL A 74 13.20 -13.56 -7.32
C VAL A 74 12.17 -12.94 -8.25
N GLU A 75 11.78 -13.72 -9.26
CA GLU A 75 10.68 -13.31 -10.13
C GLU A 75 9.40 -13.11 -9.31
N GLN A 76 8.54 -12.19 -9.72
CA GLN A 76 7.25 -11.91 -9.11
C GLN A 76 7.31 -11.23 -7.72
N LEU A 77 8.50 -11.07 -7.13
CA LEU A 77 8.67 -10.34 -5.88
C LEU A 77 9.18 -8.92 -6.16
N SER A 78 8.49 -7.95 -5.59
CA SER A 78 8.91 -6.54 -5.59
C SER A 78 8.88 -5.98 -4.18
N TRP A 79 9.81 -5.12 -3.87
CA TRP A 79 9.64 -4.24 -2.72
C TRP A 79 9.09 -2.90 -3.20
N TYR A 80 8.36 -2.23 -2.34
CA TYR A 80 7.79 -0.93 -2.64
C TYR A 80 7.85 -0.01 -1.43
N TYR A 81 7.87 1.27 -1.72
CA TYR A 81 7.70 2.34 -0.74
C TYR A 81 6.77 3.39 -1.32
N GLY A 82 6.18 4.18 -0.46
CA GLY A 82 5.24 5.20 -0.90
C GLY A 82 4.96 6.23 0.18
N TYR A 83 4.17 7.20 -0.22
CA TYR A 83 3.68 8.26 0.65
C TYR A 83 2.30 8.72 0.20
N GLY A 84 1.59 9.33 1.10
CA GLY A 84 0.27 9.87 0.84
C GLY A 84 -0.34 10.54 2.04
N GLY A 85 -1.65 10.45 2.16
CA GLY A 85 -2.36 11.03 3.27
C GLY A 85 -3.64 10.27 3.60
N HIS A 86 -4.19 10.57 4.77
CA HIS A 86 -5.41 9.97 5.24
C HIS A 86 -6.43 11.00 5.72
N LEU A 87 -7.68 10.59 5.64
CA LEU A 87 -8.84 11.23 6.27
C LEU A 87 -9.54 10.17 7.12
N GLY A 88 -9.95 10.53 8.33
CA GLY A 88 -10.63 9.61 9.22
C GLY A 88 -11.61 10.30 10.15
N ILE A 89 -12.51 9.50 10.70
CA ILE A 89 -13.45 9.91 11.74
C ILE A 89 -13.37 8.86 12.85
N TRP A 90 -13.12 9.32 14.06
CA TRP A 90 -12.99 8.49 15.25
C TRP A 90 -14.16 8.69 16.20
N SER A 91 -14.48 7.66 16.99
CA SER A 91 -15.48 7.75 18.05
C SER A 91 -15.02 8.68 19.17
N ASP A 92 -15.96 9.26 19.91
CA ASP A 92 -15.65 10.09 21.07
C ASP A 92 -14.94 9.34 22.18
N GLU A 93 -15.23 8.06 22.33
CA GLU A 93 -14.59 7.19 23.32
C GLU A 93 -13.12 6.95 22.98
N TRP A 94 -12.82 6.62 21.73
CA TRP A 94 -11.44 6.47 21.25
C TRP A 94 -10.62 7.76 21.44
N LYS A 95 -11.23 8.89 21.07
CA LYS A 95 -10.59 10.21 21.20
C LYS A 95 -10.22 10.52 22.65
N ARG A 96 -11.13 10.31 23.59
CA ARG A 96 -10.88 10.54 25.04
C ARG A 96 -9.74 9.69 25.56
N THR A 97 -9.59 8.47 25.08
CA THR A 97 -8.57 7.53 25.53
C THR A 97 -7.20 7.83 24.93
N ASN A 98 -7.13 8.26 23.67
CA ASN A 98 -5.87 8.35 22.92
C ASN A 98 -5.35 9.79 22.72
N VAL A 99 -6.23 10.77 22.67
CA VAL A 99 -5.89 12.16 22.27
C VAL A 99 -6.32 13.19 23.31
N GLY A 100 -7.27 12.86 24.16
CA GLY A 100 -7.81 13.76 25.19
C GLY A 100 -9.10 14.47 24.77
N THR A 101 -9.70 15.20 25.71
CA THR A 101 -10.95 15.94 25.50
C THR A 101 -10.71 17.25 24.77
N GLY A 102 -11.61 17.63 23.88
CA GLY A 102 -11.58 18.92 23.18
C GLY A 102 -11.03 18.89 21.75
N ASN A 103 -10.42 17.80 21.30
CA ASN A 103 -9.96 17.66 19.93
C ASN A 103 -11.09 17.21 18.98
N SER A 104 -10.91 17.49 17.68
CA SER A 104 -11.85 17.07 16.65
C SER A 104 -11.91 15.53 16.54
N ASN A 105 -13.06 15.01 16.16
CA ASN A 105 -13.22 13.60 15.80
C ASN A 105 -12.66 13.30 14.39
N ILE A 106 -12.29 14.32 13.64
CA ILE A 106 -11.73 14.22 12.29
C ILE A 106 -10.22 14.08 12.39
N ALA A 107 -9.67 13.07 11.74
CA ALA A 107 -8.24 12.89 11.54
C ALA A 107 -7.86 13.26 10.09
N VAL A 108 -6.84 14.06 9.95
CA VAL A 108 -6.21 14.39 8.66
C VAL A 108 -4.71 14.32 8.85
N GLY A 109 -4.00 13.66 7.95
CA GLY A 109 -2.56 13.55 8.12
C GLY A 109 -1.84 12.93 6.94
N PHE A 110 -0.58 12.60 7.19
CA PHE A 110 0.34 12.01 6.23
C PHE A 110 0.62 10.55 6.55
N ASP A 111 0.79 9.77 5.50
CA ASP A 111 1.14 8.35 5.55
C ASP A 111 2.41 8.08 4.77
N GLY A 112 3.26 7.21 5.33
CA GLY A 112 4.30 6.52 4.60
C GLY A 112 3.94 5.04 4.47
N ILE A 113 4.53 4.34 3.52
CA ILE A 113 4.41 2.88 3.40
C ILE A 113 5.71 2.29 2.86
N ILE A 114 6.06 1.12 3.37
CA ILE A 114 7.14 0.29 2.82
C ILE A 114 6.73 -1.17 2.96
N GLY A 115 6.97 -1.97 1.92
CA GLY A 115 6.57 -3.37 1.93
C GLY A 115 7.17 -4.23 0.85
N LEU A 116 6.76 -5.48 0.88
CA LEU A 116 7.04 -6.50 -0.13
C LEU A 116 5.73 -6.95 -0.76
N ASP A 117 5.72 -7.10 -2.07
CA ASP A 117 4.56 -7.54 -2.85
C ASP A 117 4.95 -8.73 -3.74
N TYR A 118 4.22 -9.81 -3.64
CA TYR A 118 4.41 -11.03 -4.41
C TYR A 118 3.21 -11.28 -5.32
N LYS A 119 3.44 -11.36 -6.63
CA LYS A 119 2.41 -11.70 -7.63
C LYS A 119 2.47 -13.19 -7.96
N PHE A 120 1.37 -13.89 -7.72
CA PHE A 120 1.27 -15.31 -8.11
C PHE A 120 1.15 -15.44 -9.63
N SER A 121 2.06 -16.23 -10.25
CA SER A 121 2.07 -16.44 -11.70
C SER A 121 0.91 -17.31 -12.19
N ASN A 122 0.48 -18.26 -11.37
CA ASN A 122 -0.54 -19.26 -11.74
C ASN A 122 -1.96 -18.90 -11.26
N ALA A 123 -2.13 -17.72 -10.64
CA ALA A 123 -3.41 -17.31 -10.11
C ALA A 123 -3.58 -15.77 -10.20
N PRO A 124 -4.81 -15.28 -10.33
CA PRO A 124 -5.10 -13.86 -10.42
C PRO A 124 -5.07 -13.19 -9.02
N PHE A 125 -4.02 -13.46 -8.24
CA PHE A 125 -3.85 -12.92 -6.90
C PHE A 125 -2.46 -12.36 -6.70
N ASN A 126 -2.36 -11.37 -5.80
CA ASN A 126 -1.12 -10.97 -5.20
C ASN A 126 -1.24 -10.95 -3.66
N ALA A 127 -0.10 -11.11 -2.99
CA ALA A 127 0.00 -10.97 -1.55
C ALA A 127 1.08 -9.95 -1.21
N SER A 128 0.85 -9.14 -0.20
CA SER A 128 1.86 -8.20 0.28
C SER A 128 1.93 -8.18 1.80
N ILE A 129 3.10 -7.79 2.30
CA ILE A 129 3.32 -7.43 3.69
C ILE A 129 3.92 -6.03 3.73
N ASP A 130 3.39 -5.17 4.57
CA ASP A 130 3.83 -3.78 4.65
C ASP A 130 3.76 -3.20 6.05
N TRP A 131 4.48 -2.11 6.22
CA TRP A 131 4.43 -1.23 7.36
C TRP A 131 4.05 0.18 6.88
N GLN A 132 3.03 0.76 7.53
CA GLN A 132 2.46 2.07 7.18
C GLN A 132 2.44 2.97 8.41
N PRO A 133 3.49 3.76 8.63
CA PRO A 133 3.46 4.82 9.64
C PRO A 133 2.57 5.98 9.17
N SER A 134 1.74 6.48 10.08
CA SER A 134 0.77 7.56 9.83
C SER A 134 0.89 8.64 10.90
N PHE A 135 0.86 9.89 10.50
CA PHE A 135 0.86 11.04 11.40
C PHE A 135 -0.34 11.93 11.14
N SER A 136 -1.23 12.05 12.11
CA SER A 136 -2.40 12.94 12.07
C SER A 136 -2.04 14.33 12.57
N ILE A 137 -2.27 15.35 11.74
CA ILE A 137 -1.90 16.75 12.04
C ILE A 137 -2.88 17.35 13.05
N ILE A 138 -4.18 17.19 12.83
CA ILE A 138 -5.22 17.83 13.66
C ILE A 138 -5.18 17.31 15.09
N GLN A 139 -4.89 16.03 15.28
CA GLN A 139 -4.86 15.38 16.58
C GLN A 139 -3.44 15.24 17.14
N SER A 140 -2.41 15.61 16.38
CA SER A 140 -0.98 15.41 16.71
C SER A 140 -0.70 13.98 17.20
N TYR A 141 -1.23 13.01 16.49
CA TYR A 141 -1.19 11.60 16.85
C TYR A 141 -0.42 10.79 15.80
N PHE A 142 0.50 9.96 16.31
CA PHE A 142 1.26 9.02 15.47
C PHE A 142 0.69 7.61 15.61
N LYS A 143 0.45 6.96 14.48
CA LYS A 143 -0.07 5.59 14.44
C LYS A 143 0.83 4.72 13.57
N ASN A 144 1.18 3.56 14.08
CA ASN A 144 1.81 2.50 13.32
C ASN A 144 0.71 1.55 12.82
N GLN A 145 0.62 1.43 11.52
CA GLN A 145 -0.23 0.46 10.85
C GLN A 145 0.66 -0.45 10.01
N GLY A 146 0.13 -1.55 9.59
CA GLY A 146 0.81 -2.48 8.72
C GLY A 146 0.04 -3.78 8.68
N GLY A 147 0.39 -4.66 7.81
CA GLY A 147 -0.32 -5.92 7.74
C GLY A 147 0.01 -6.74 6.51
N ILE A 148 -0.76 -7.80 6.39
CA ILE A 148 -0.71 -8.70 5.24
C ILE A 148 -1.93 -8.41 4.38
N SER A 149 -1.73 -8.24 3.08
CA SER A 149 -2.82 -8.04 2.13
C SER A 149 -2.87 -9.19 1.14
N ILE A 150 -4.09 -9.54 0.76
CA ILE A 150 -4.35 -10.45 -0.36
C ILE A 150 -5.33 -9.73 -1.29
N ARG A 151 -4.96 -9.63 -2.57
CA ARG A 151 -5.74 -8.91 -3.57
C ARG A 151 -5.98 -9.77 -4.80
N TYR A 152 -7.16 -9.66 -5.36
CA TYR A 152 -7.51 -10.16 -6.68
C TYR A 152 -7.04 -9.17 -7.75
N THR A 153 -6.34 -9.65 -8.76
CA THR A 153 -5.75 -8.83 -9.82
C THR A 153 -6.54 -8.93 -11.12
N PHE A 154 -6.75 -7.80 -11.78
CA PHE A 154 -7.51 -7.71 -13.04
C PHE A 154 -7.00 -6.55 -13.93
N LYS A 155 -7.47 -6.50 -15.17
CA LYS A 155 -7.13 -5.44 -16.15
C LYS A 155 -8.01 -4.22 -16.00
#